data_27462273748ae445840e61846dfaa4ab
#
_entry.id   27462273748ae445840e61846dfaa4ab
#
_cell.length_a   1.000
_cell.length_b   1.000
_cell.length_c   1.000
_cell.angle_alpha   90.00
_cell.angle_beta   90.00
_cell.angle_gamma   90.00
#
_symmetry.space_group_name_H-M   'P 1'
#
loop_
_entity.id
_entity.type
_entity.pdbx_description
1 polymer ?
#
loop_
_entity_poly.entity_id
_entity_poly.type
_entity_poly.pdbx_seq_one_letter_code
_entity_poly.pdbx_strand_id
1 'polypeptide(L)'
;MAEDDFILWSYKGAPWKDAKSFYEAVKADPSNLRMGGSQSKDVDQTLTLLLNQTTDSKLVYIPFKSGSEAATQLAGKHIAANVNNPSESISQWRGDQVEPLCVFSKERMAYTEKVAGDKSWADVPTCHEQGLGIDQYRFPRTVFMPGDISSEQRAFYVELMRKVTETPEFKAYVKQNALVPTFLEGEPLTAYIEKDTARVTPVFKEAGWLKN
;
A
#
# COMPACT_ATOMS: atom_id res chain seq x y z
N MET A 1 14.32 -6.34 1.69
CA MET A 1 14.28 -7.52 0.81
C MET A 1 13.25 -7.34 -0.32
N ALA A 2 12.12 -6.73 -0.05
CA ALA A 2 11.12 -6.35 -1.04
C ALA A 2 10.32 -5.14 -0.52
N GLU A 3 9.61 -4.48 -1.41
CA GLU A 3 8.61 -3.48 -1.09
C GLU A 3 7.24 -3.93 -1.58
N ASP A 4 6.21 -3.51 -0.89
CA ASP A 4 4.82 -3.82 -1.21
C ASP A 4 4.11 -2.53 -1.64
N ASP A 5 3.58 -2.50 -2.85
CA ASP A 5 2.81 -1.36 -3.33
C ASP A 5 1.45 -1.30 -2.63
N PHE A 6 0.90 -0.11 -2.47
CA PHE A 6 -0.49 0.08 -2.08
C PHE A 6 -1.36 0.38 -3.30
N ILE A 7 -2.58 -0.11 -3.25
CA ILE A 7 -3.60 0.13 -4.27
C ILE A 7 -4.82 0.74 -3.59
N LEU A 8 -5.41 1.73 -4.24
CA LEU A 8 -6.74 2.22 -3.92
C LEU A 8 -7.77 1.32 -4.59
N TRP A 9 -8.58 0.67 -3.80
CA TRP A 9 -9.61 -0.27 -4.25
C TRP A 9 -11.00 0.30 -4.08
N SER A 10 -11.90 -0.06 -4.97
CA SER A 10 -13.33 0.20 -4.88
C SER A 10 -14.15 -1.08 -5.04
N TYR A 11 -15.39 -1.07 -4.59
CA TYR A 11 -16.30 -2.18 -4.87
C TYR A 11 -16.77 -2.13 -6.32
N LYS A 12 -17.03 -3.29 -6.89
CA LYS A 12 -17.50 -3.42 -8.28
C LYS A 12 -18.84 -2.74 -8.50
N GLY A 13 -18.91 -1.93 -9.56
CA GLY A 13 -20.11 -1.17 -9.89
C GLY A 13 -20.34 0.08 -9.03
N ALA A 14 -19.29 0.61 -8.42
CA ALA A 14 -19.32 1.91 -7.77
C ALA A 14 -19.65 3.04 -8.79
N PRO A 15 -20.22 4.16 -8.33
CA PRO A 15 -20.60 5.25 -9.24
C PRO A 15 -19.40 6.03 -9.82
N TRP A 16 -18.22 5.87 -9.22
CA TRP A 16 -16.96 6.45 -9.72
C TRP A 16 -16.19 5.43 -10.58
N LYS A 17 -15.48 5.92 -11.60
CA LYS A 17 -14.77 5.08 -12.58
C LYS A 17 -13.27 5.03 -12.35
N ASP A 18 -12.73 5.97 -11.59
CA ASP A 18 -11.32 6.18 -11.35
C ASP A 18 -11.11 6.87 -9.99
N ALA A 19 -9.86 6.99 -9.56
CA ALA A 19 -9.52 7.62 -8.29
C ALA A 19 -9.90 9.10 -8.25
N LYS A 20 -9.80 9.82 -9.36
CA LYS A 20 -10.18 11.24 -9.43
C LYS A 20 -11.66 11.40 -9.14
N SER A 21 -12.52 10.69 -9.86
CA SER A 21 -13.99 10.77 -9.66
C SER A 21 -14.41 10.25 -8.29
N PHE A 22 -13.68 9.28 -7.70
CA PHE A 22 -13.87 8.89 -6.31
C PHE A 22 -13.65 10.06 -5.36
N TYR A 23 -12.52 10.78 -5.47
CA TYR A 23 -12.22 11.92 -4.59
C TYR A 23 -13.13 13.13 -4.83
N GLU A 24 -13.62 13.34 -6.05
CA GLU A 24 -14.68 14.31 -6.32
C GLU A 24 -15.98 13.94 -5.58
N ALA A 25 -16.37 12.67 -5.57
CA ALA A 25 -17.50 12.18 -4.79
C ALA A 25 -17.29 12.35 -3.27
N VAL A 26 -16.08 12.08 -2.76
CA VAL A 26 -15.72 12.31 -1.35
C VAL A 26 -15.87 13.78 -0.97
N LYS A 27 -15.43 14.71 -1.81
CA LYS A 27 -15.58 16.16 -1.56
C LYS A 27 -17.04 16.59 -1.51
N ALA A 28 -17.87 15.99 -2.37
CA ALA A 28 -19.31 16.29 -2.42
C ALA A 28 -20.06 15.75 -1.20
N ASP A 29 -19.65 14.59 -0.64
CA ASP A 29 -20.29 13.96 0.51
C ASP A 29 -19.25 13.24 1.42
N PRO A 30 -18.46 14.02 2.19
CA PRO A 30 -17.38 13.47 2.99
C PRO A 30 -17.86 12.64 4.20
N SER A 31 -19.13 12.74 4.59
CA SER A 31 -19.68 12.04 5.76
C SER A 31 -20.09 10.60 5.46
N ASN A 32 -20.44 10.29 4.21
CA ASN A 32 -21.00 8.99 3.82
C ASN A 32 -19.97 8.07 3.16
N LEU A 33 -18.89 8.61 2.58
CA LEU A 33 -17.85 7.80 1.96
C LEU A 33 -16.73 7.52 2.96
N ARG A 34 -16.47 6.23 3.21
CA ARG A 34 -15.52 5.76 4.21
C ARG A 34 -14.41 4.94 3.57
N MET A 35 -13.18 5.18 4.03
CA MET A 35 -11.99 4.41 3.67
C MET A 35 -11.75 3.33 4.70
N GLY A 36 -11.63 2.09 4.29
CA GLY A 36 -11.19 0.99 5.15
C GLY A 36 -9.72 0.68 5.01
N GLY A 37 -9.16 0.04 6.03
CA GLY A 37 -7.81 -0.49 6.01
C GLY A 37 -7.50 -1.28 7.29
N SER A 38 -6.29 -1.80 7.41
CA SER A 38 -5.87 -2.55 8.59
C SER A 38 -5.54 -1.61 9.75
N GLN A 39 -5.92 -2.00 10.94
CA GLN A 39 -5.56 -1.40 12.22
C GLN A 39 -5.72 0.13 12.30
N SER A 40 -5.54 0.68 13.48
CA SER A 40 -5.53 2.12 13.76
C SER A 40 -4.10 2.59 13.95
N LYS A 41 -3.78 3.80 13.45
CA LYS A 41 -2.45 4.42 13.54
C LYS A 41 -1.36 3.61 12.83
N ASP A 42 -1.73 2.92 11.78
CA ASP A 42 -0.85 2.10 10.94
C ASP A 42 -0.71 2.71 9.54
N VAL A 43 -0.02 2.02 8.67
CA VAL A 43 0.35 2.47 7.31
C VAL A 43 -0.86 2.84 6.45
N ASP A 44 -1.96 2.09 6.52
CA ASP A 44 -3.20 2.34 5.77
C ASP A 44 -3.88 3.64 6.20
N GLN A 45 -3.96 3.88 7.51
CA GLN A 45 -4.49 5.14 8.03
C GLN A 45 -3.58 6.31 7.71
N THR A 46 -2.26 6.11 7.77
CA THR A 46 -1.28 7.13 7.38
C THR A 46 -1.46 7.52 5.91
N LEU A 47 -1.61 6.55 5.01
CA LEU A 47 -1.88 6.82 3.60
C LEU A 47 -3.21 7.57 3.41
N THR A 48 -4.26 7.18 4.15
CA THR A 48 -5.56 7.88 4.11
C THR A 48 -5.44 9.34 4.53
N LEU A 49 -4.66 9.63 5.58
CA LEU A 49 -4.40 11.01 6.03
C LEU A 49 -3.62 11.82 5.00
N LEU A 50 -2.58 11.23 4.40
CA LEU A 50 -1.83 11.85 3.30
C LEU A 50 -2.73 12.17 2.11
N LEU A 51 -3.63 11.24 1.75
CA LEU A 51 -4.61 11.46 0.69
C LEU A 51 -5.58 12.60 1.02
N ASN A 52 -6.06 12.67 2.26
CA ASN A 52 -6.90 13.77 2.70
C ASN A 52 -6.20 15.13 2.54
N GLN A 53 -4.90 15.21 2.89
CA GLN A 53 -4.11 16.44 2.74
C GLN A 53 -3.90 16.80 1.26
N THR A 54 -3.51 15.84 0.43
CA THR A 54 -3.16 16.10 -0.99
C THR A 54 -4.37 16.34 -1.88
N THR A 55 -5.53 15.78 -1.54
CA THR A 55 -6.77 15.91 -2.31
C THR A 55 -7.74 16.93 -1.71
N ASP A 56 -7.40 17.58 -0.60
CA ASP A 56 -8.31 18.44 0.20
C ASP A 56 -9.65 17.74 0.46
N SER A 57 -9.57 16.51 0.95
CA SER A 57 -10.74 15.68 1.29
C SER A 57 -10.80 15.37 2.77
N LYS A 58 -11.92 14.75 3.23
CA LYS A 58 -12.14 14.42 4.64
C LYS A 58 -12.68 13.00 4.79
N LEU A 59 -12.04 12.04 4.09
CA LEU A 59 -12.36 10.63 4.24
C LEU A 59 -12.24 10.19 5.71
N VAL A 60 -13.29 9.55 6.20
CA VAL A 60 -13.28 8.91 7.51
C VAL A 60 -12.67 7.52 7.36
N TYR A 61 -11.60 7.26 8.12
CA TYR A 61 -10.93 5.96 8.15
C TYR A 61 -11.63 5.00 9.12
N ILE A 62 -11.90 3.78 8.68
CA ILE A 62 -12.45 2.69 9.49
C ILE A 62 -11.39 1.58 9.59
N PRO A 63 -10.82 1.36 10.79
CA PRO A 63 -9.85 0.30 11.00
C PRO A 63 -10.52 -1.07 11.12
N PHE A 64 -9.96 -2.07 10.45
CA PHE A 64 -10.29 -3.49 10.58
C PHE A 64 -9.10 -4.26 11.16
N LYS A 65 -9.26 -5.53 11.51
CA LYS A 65 -8.19 -6.36 12.09
C LYS A 65 -7.08 -6.68 11.08
N SER A 66 -7.42 -6.68 9.77
CA SER A 66 -6.49 -6.96 8.69
C SER A 66 -6.98 -6.33 7.38
N GLY A 67 -6.06 -6.19 6.41
CA GLY A 67 -6.43 -5.74 5.07
C GLY A 67 -7.38 -6.70 4.36
N SER A 68 -7.26 -8.00 4.58
CA SER A 68 -8.20 -8.99 4.03
C SER A 68 -9.62 -8.85 4.60
N GLU A 69 -9.76 -8.46 5.88
CA GLU A 69 -11.08 -8.12 6.45
C GLU A 69 -11.63 -6.85 5.80
N ALA A 70 -10.80 -5.81 5.65
CA ALA A 70 -11.20 -4.58 4.94
C ALA A 70 -11.64 -4.87 3.50
N ALA A 71 -10.93 -5.75 2.77
CA ALA A 71 -11.31 -6.18 1.43
C ALA A 71 -12.68 -6.91 1.40
N THR A 72 -12.97 -7.70 2.42
CA THR A 72 -14.28 -8.35 2.57
C THR A 72 -15.40 -7.34 2.82
N GLN A 73 -15.15 -6.33 3.65
CA GLN A 73 -16.11 -5.25 3.89
C GLN A 73 -16.34 -4.39 2.65
N LEU A 74 -15.29 -4.17 1.86
CA LEU A 74 -15.40 -3.47 0.58
C LEU A 74 -16.25 -4.27 -0.42
N ALA A 75 -16.00 -5.58 -0.56
CA ALA A 75 -16.80 -6.46 -1.40
C ALA A 75 -18.27 -6.48 -0.99
N GLY A 76 -18.55 -6.40 0.32
CA GLY A 76 -19.89 -6.27 0.90
C GLY A 76 -20.50 -4.87 0.78
N LYS A 77 -19.78 -3.88 0.21
CA LYS A 77 -20.19 -2.47 0.07
C LYS A 77 -20.47 -1.76 1.42
N HIS A 78 -19.85 -2.22 2.51
CA HIS A 78 -19.96 -1.60 3.83
C HIS A 78 -19.03 -0.39 3.99
N ILE A 79 -18.03 -0.27 3.11
CA ILE A 79 -17.13 0.87 2.94
C ILE A 79 -17.07 1.26 1.46
N ALA A 80 -16.70 2.50 1.18
CA ALA A 80 -16.66 3.04 -0.19
C ALA A 80 -15.39 2.63 -0.94
N ALA A 81 -14.27 2.58 -0.23
CA ALA A 81 -12.96 2.22 -0.74
C ALA A 81 -12.09 1.63 0.37
N ASN A 82 -11.01 0.96 0.01
CA ASN A 82 -9.91 0.67 0.91
C ASN A 82 -8.56 0.95 0.26
N VAL A 83 -7.54 1.17 1.09
CA VAL A 83 -6.14 1.12 0.68
C VAL A 83 -5.57 -0.19 1.18
N ASN A 84 -4.98 -0.98 0.28
CA ASN A 84 -4.58 -2.33 0.59
C ASN A 84 -3.47 -2.82 -0.33
N ASN A 85 -2.66 -3.75 0.13
CA ASN A 85 -1.65 -4.36 -0.71
C ASN A 85 -2.29 -5.31 -1.76
N PRO A 86 -1.63 -5.58 -2.91
CA PRO A 86 -2.18 -6.42 -3.97
C PRO A 86 -2.67 -7.78 -3.48
N SER A 87 -1.87 -8.47 -2.67
CA SER A 87 -2.15 -9.84 -2.20
C SER A 87 -3.39 -9.94 -1.30
N GLU A 88 -3.79 -8.85 -0.64
CA GLU A 88 -4.89 -8.84 0.32
C GLU A 88 -6.27 -8.72 -0.33
N SER A 89 -6.35 -8.15 -1.53
CA SER A 89 -7.62 -7.96 -2.26
C SER A 89 -7.74 -8.78 -3.55
N ILE A 90 -6.71 -9.55 -3.92
CA ILE A 90 -6.69 -10.30 -5.19
C ILE A 90 -7.83 -11.31 -5.31
N SER A 91 -8.24 -11.95 -4.22
CA SER A 91 -9.32 -12.94 -4.24
C SER A 91 -10.66 -12.30 -4.57
N GLN A 92 -10.97 -11.14 -4.00
CA GLN A 92 -12.17 -10.37 -4.27
C GLN A 92 -12.15 -9.78 -5.69
N TRP A 93 -10.96 -9.38 -6.18
CA TRP A 93 -10.80 -8.93 -7.57
C TRP A 93 -11.05 -10.05 -8.58
N ARG A 94 -10.50 -11.26 -8.32
CA ARG A 94 -10.80 -12.45 -9.12
C ARG A 94 -12.27 -12.84 -9.12
N GLY A 95 -12.95 -12.60 -8.00
CA GLY A 95 -14.39 -12.82 -7.84
C GLY A 95 -15.26 -11.71 -8.43
N ASP A 96 -14.67 -10.72 -9.14
CA ASP A 96 -15.35 -9.53 -9.71
C ASP A 96 -16.18 -8.75 -8.67
N GLN A 97 -15.73 -8.73 -7.41
CA GLN A 97 -16.40 -8.04 -6.31
C GLN A 97 -15.80 -6.65 -6.03
N VAL A 98 -14.51 -6.49 -6.29
CA VAL A 98 -13.78 -5.22 -6.16
C VAL A 98 -12.97 -4.95 -7.42
N GLU A 99 -12.55 -3.70 -7.58
CA GLU A 99 -11.66 -3.28 -8.68
C GLU A 99 -10.62 -2.27 -8.20
N PRO A 100 -9.37 -2.37 -8.70
CA PRO A 100 -8.34 -1.40 -8.38
C PRO A 100 -8.62 -0.10 -9.15
N LEU A 101 -8.58 1.04 -8.45
CA LEU A 101 -8.69 2.36 -9.08
C LEU A 101 -7.32 2.88 -9.52
N CYS A 102 -6.32 2.77 -8.64
CA CYS A 102 -4.94 3.13 -8.97
C CYS A 102 -3.93 2.50 -8.00
N VAL A 103 -2.68 2.39 -8.43
CA VAL A 103 -1.53 1.97 -7.61
C VAL A 103 -0.70 3.20 -7.20
N PHE A 104 -0.26 3.25 -5.93
CA PHE A 104 0.62 4.29 -5.41
C PHE A 104 2.09 3.97 -5.73
N SER A 105 2.42 4.02 -7.00
CA SER A 105 3.75 3.80 -7.53
C SER A 105 4.05 4.83 -8.64
N LYS A 106 5.33 5.15 -8.83
CA LYS A 106 5.77 6.11 -9.89
C LYS A 106 5.46 5.59 -11.30
N GLU A 107 5.50 4.27 -11.45
CA GLU A 107 5.24 3.57 -12.70
C GLU A 107 4.20 2.48 -12.43
N ARG A 108 3.51 2.04 -13.47
CA ARG A 108 2.60 0.90 -13.38
C ARG A 108 3.37 -0.35 -12.96
N MET A 109 2.69 -1.26 -12.28
CA MET A 109 3.28 -2.51 -11.84
C MET A 109 3.78 -3.32 -13.04
N ALA A 110 4.93 -3.99 -12.90
CA ALA A 110 5.59 -4.70 -14.00
C ALA A 110 4.95 -6.07 -14.36
N TYR A 111 3.93 -6.51 -13.61
CA TYR A 111 3.35 -7.85 -13.75
C TYR A 111 2.26 -7.87 -14.82
N THR A 112 2.57 -8.45 -15.98
CA THR A 112 1.69 -8.49 -17.16
C THR A 112 0.85 -9.78 -17.27
N GLU A 113 1.11 -10.77 -16.43
CA GLU A 113 0.32 -11.99 -16.42
C GLU A 113 -1.09 -11.71 -15.91
N LYS A 114 -2.06 -12.40 -16.49
CA LYS A 114 -3.48 -12.27 -16.12
C LYS A 114 -3.71 -12.78 -14.70
N VAL A 115 -4.31 -11.95 -13.86
CA VAL A 115 -4.58 -12.25 -12.46
C VAL A 115 -6.05 -12.22 -12.09
N ALA A 116 -6.88 -11.43 -12.80
CA ALA A 116 -8.31 -11.32 -12.59
C ALA A 116 -9.02 -11.20 -13.95
N GLY A 117 -9.61 -12.28 -14.43
CA GLY A 117 -10.16 -12.37 -15.77
C GLY A 117 -9.08 -12.12 -16.83
N ASP A 118 -9.29 -11.14 -17.68
CA ASP A 118 -8.34 -10.69 -18.72
C ASP A 118 -7.38 -9.58 -18.27
N LYS A 119 -7.48 -9.15 -16.99
CA LYS A 119 -6.68 -8.06 -16.40
C LYS A 119 -5.42 -8.57 -15.71
N SER A 120 -4.37 -7.76 -15.78
CA SER A 120 -3.09 -7.91 -15.09
C SER A 120 -2.85 -6.74 -14.12
N TRP A 121 -1.82 -6.85 -13.28
CA TRP A 121 -1.40 -5.72 -12.44
C TRP A 121 -0.88 -4.53 -13.26
N ALA A 122 -0.27 -4.78 -14.43
CA ALA A 122 0.21 -3.74 -15.34
C ALA A 122 -0.93 -2.90 -15.96
N ASP A 123 -2.16 -3.41 -15.95
CA ASP A 123 -3.33 -2.66 -16.43
C ASP A 123 -3.82 -1.62 -15.42
N VAL A 124 -3.41 -1.71 -14.14
CA VAL A 124 -3.78 -0.76 -13.09
C VAL A 124 -3.01 0.56 -13.28
N PRO A 125 -3.70 1.69 -13.49
CA PRO A 125 -3.03 2.98 -13.65
C PRO A 125 -2.37 3.43 -12.35
N THR A 126 -1.36 4.31 -12.43
CA THR A 126 -0.81 4.93 -11.23
C THR A 126 -1.76 6.00 -10.69
N CYS A 127 -1.70 6.26 -9.38
CA CYS A 127 -2.48 7.34 -8.77
C CYS A 127 -2.02 8.73 -9.28
N HIS A 128 -0.73 8.85 -9.65
CA HIS A 128 -0.20 10.04 -10.31
C HIS A 128 -0.86 10.29 -11.68
N GLU A 129 -1.01 9.24 -12.54
CA GLU A 129 -1.71 9.33 -13.82
C GLU A 129 -3.15 9.86 -13.66
N GLN A 130 -3.75 9.65 -12.49
CA GLN A 130 -5.10 10.10 -12.17
C GLN A 130 -5.16 11.42 -11.39
N GLY A 131 -4.01 12.08 -11.21
CA GLY A 131 -3.93 13.41 -10.61
C GLY A 131 -3.99 13.43 -9.08
N LEU A 132 -3.78 12.30 -8.41
CA LEU A 132 -3.56 12.28 -6.96
C LEU A 132 -2.13 12.71 -6.66
N GLY A 133 -1.94 13.60 -5.68
CA GLY A 133 -0.64 14.21 -5.35
C GLY A 133 0.35 13.30 -4.60
N ILE A 134 0.18 11.99 -4.65
CA ILE A 134 1.08 11.00 -4.04
C ILE A 134 1.67 10.14 -5.14
N ASP A 135 2.94 10.37 -5.46
CA ASP A 135 3.64 9.63 -6.51
C ASP A 135 3.97 8.19 -6.12
N GLN A 136 4.26 7.97 -4.84
CA GLN A 136 4.66 6.64 -4.35
C GLN A 136 4.34 6.48 -2.86
N TYR A 137 3.75 5.34 -2.52
CA TYR A 137 3.61 4.88 -1.14
C TYR A 137 3.80 3.37 -1.10
N ARG A 138 4.87 2.92 -0.43
CA ARG A 138 5.26 1.51 -0.34
C ARG A 138 5.52 1.12 1.10
N PHE A 139 5.30 -0.15 1.39
CA PHE A 139 5.63 -0.76 2.67
C PHE A 139 6.88 -1.64 2.53
N PRO A 140 7.99 -1.32 3.22
CA PRO A 140 9.20 -2.13 3.14
C PRO A 140 9.06 -3.43 3.94
N ARG A 141 9.32 -4.56 3.31
CA ARG A 141 9.43 -5.86 3.95
C ARG A 141 10.86 -6.03 4.46
N THR A 142 11.09 -5.65 5.71
CA THR A 142 12.41 -5.48 6.32
C THR A 142 12.63 -6.48 7.45
N VAL A 143 13.86 -6.96 7.59
CA VAL A 143 14.34 -7.75 8.72
C VAL A 143 15.17 -6.85 9.62
N PHE A 144 14.80 -6.80 10.89
CA PHE A 144 15.55 -6.09 11.93
C PHE A 144 16.26 -7.05 12.85
N MET A 145 17.40 -6.62 13.39
CA MET A 145 18.18 -7.35 14.38
C MET A 145 18.38 -6.46 15.62
N PRO A 146 18.69 -7.03 16.80
CA PRO A 146 19.09 -6.25 17.96
C PRO A 146 20.24 -5.30 17.68
N GLY A 147 20.27 -4.14 18.33
CA GLY A 147 21.29 -3.11 18.07
C GLY A 147 22.70 -3.43 18.54
N ASP A 148 22.87 -4.43 19.41
CA ASP A 148 24.13 -4.82 20.07
C ASP A 148 24.81 -6.04 19.43
N ILE A 149 24.38 -6.48 18.23
CA ILE A 149 25.04 -7.58 17.52
C ILE A 149 26.43 -7.17 16.99
N SER A 150 27.34 -8.13 16.88
CA SER A 150 28.66 -7.89 16.33
C SER A 150 28.63 -7.61 14.82
N SER A 151 29.68 -6.99 14.28
CA SER A 151 29.83 -6.76 12.84
C SER A 151 29.81 -8.06 12.04
N GLU A 152 30.40 -9.13 12.58
CA GLU A 152 30.42 -10.45 11.95
C GLU A 152 29.04 -11.09 11.93
N GLN A 153 28.27 -10.98 13.01
CA GLN A 153 26.89 -11.44 13.06
C GLN A 153 26.02 -10.68 12.03
N ARG A 154 26.17 -9.35 11.97
CA ARG A 154 25.47 -8.53 10.99
C ARG A 154 25.82 -8.97 9.56
N ALA A 155 27.11 -9.08 9.24
CA ALA A 155 27.57 -9.49 7.91
C ALA A 155 27.04 -10.87 7.52
N PHE A 156 27.02 -11.83 8.46
CA PHE A 156 26.46 -13.17 8.25
C PHE A 156 24.98 -13.11 7.87
N TYR A 157 24.16 -12.39 8.62
CA TYR A 157 22.71 -12.31 8.34
C TYR A 157 22.39 -11.52 7.07
N VAL A 158 23.14 -10.45 6.78
CA VAL A 158 22.98 -9.71 5.53
C VAL A 158 23.26 -10.62 4.34
N GLU A 159 24.37 -11.37 4.37
CA GLU A 159 24.70 -12.30 3.30
C GLU A 159 23.71 -13.46 3.18
N LEU A 160 23.21 -13.98 4.32
CA LEU A 160 22.16 -14.98 4.33
C LEU A 160 20.88 -14.45 3.64
N MET A 161 20.43 -13.25 3.99
CA MET A 161 19.23 -12.65 3.38
C MET A 161 19.45 -12.34 1.91
N ARG A 162 20.65 -11.93 1.49
CA ARG A 162 21.00 -11.76 0.08
C ARG A 162 20.83 -13.07 -0.70
N LYS A 163 21.40 -14.17 -0.19
CA LYS A 163 21.23 -15.51 -0.80
C LYS A 163 19.78 -15.93 -0.87
N VAL A 164 18.98 -15.65 0.16
CA VAL A 164 17.53 -15.93 0.14
C VAL A 164 16.86 -15.20 -1.01
N THR A 165 17.19 -13.92 -1.27
CA THR A 165 16.57 -13.17 -2.38
C THR A 165 16.91 -13.72 -3.76
N GLU A 166 17.98 -14.50 -3.87
CA GLU A 166 18.42 -15.11 -5.13
C GLU A 166 17.73 -16.47 -5.42
N THR A 167 17.11 -17.07 -4.39
CA THR A 167 16.45 -18.38 -4.53
C THR A 167 15.24 -18.33 -5.46
N PRO A 168 14.95 -19.42 -6.19
CA PRO A 168 13.73 -19.54 -6.99
C PRO A 168 12.45 -19.36 -6.18
N GLU A 169 12.45 -19.86 -4.93
CA GLU A 169 11.30 -19.80 -4.01
C GLU A 169 11.00 -18.34 -3.64
N PHE A 170 12.02 -17.55 -3.29
CA PHE A 170 11.80 -16.14 -2.97
C PHE A 170 11.35 -15.35 -4.21
N LYS A 171 11.93 -15.59 -5.37
CA LYS A 171 11.49 -14.96 -6.63
C LYS A 171 10.06 -15.32 -6.98
N ALA A 172 9.66 -16.58 -6.77
CA ALA A 172 8.27 -17.01 -6.94
C ALA A 172 7.34 -16.32 -5.95
N TYR A 173 7.73 -16.21 -4.68
CA TYR A 173 6.98 -15.50 -3.64
C TYR A 173 6.77 -14.01 -3.99
N VAL A 174 7.84 -13.32 -4.43
CA VAL A 174 7.80 -11.92 -4.89
C VAL A 174 6.80 -11.76 -6.03
N LYS A 175 6.86 -12.61 -7.03
CA LYS A 175 5.94 -12.60 -8.18
C LYS A 175 4.51 -12.90 -7.77
N GLN A 176 4.28 -13.91 -6.94
CA GLN A 176 2.94 -14.33 -6.50
C GLN A 176 2.22 -13.23 -5.71
N ASN A 177 2.97 -12.44 -4.93
CA ASN A 177 2.42 -11.37 -4.10
C ASN A 177 2.52 -9.99 -4.76
N ALA A 178 2.98 -9.93 -6.01
CA ALA A 178 3.18 -8.70 -6.78
C ALA A 178 4.08 -7.68 -6.06
N LEU A 179 5.11 -8.16 -5.35
CA LEU A 179 6.07 -7.32 -4.62
C LEU A 179 7.11 -6.72 -5.58
N VAL A 180 7.69 -5.60 -5.18
CA VAL A 180 8.84 -4.99 -5.86
C VAL A 180 10.11 -5.53 -5.22
N PRO A 181 10.95 -6.29 -5.95
CA PRO A 181 12.21 -6.79 -5.39
C PRO A 181 13.15 -5.63 -5.13
N THR A 182 13.54 -5.46 -3.87
CA THR A 182 14.40 -4.37 -3.40
C THR A 182 15.29 -4.90 -2.29
N PHE A 183 16.60 -4.82 -2.45
CA PHE A 183 17.53 -5.20 -1.39
C PHE A 183 18.33 -3.98 -0.96
N LEU A 184 18.00 -3.45 0.21
CA LEU A 184 18.72 -2.34 0.83
C LEU A 184 19.35 -2.80 2.14
N GLU A 185 20.57 -2.35 2.41
CA GLU A 185 21.29 -2.60 3.64
C GLU A 185 22.17 -1.39 3.99
N GLY A 186 22.62 -1.28 5.26
CA GLY A 186 23.52 -0.23 5.70
C GLY A 186 22.98 1.18 5.44
N GLU A 187 23.85 2.08 4.97
CA GLU A 187 23.49 3.49 4.71
C GLU A 187 22.32 3.68 3.74
N PRO A 188 22.21 2.95 2.61
CA PRO A 188 21.03 3.05 1.75
C PRO A 188 19.72 2.72 2.46
N LEU A 189 19.68 1.71 3.36
CA LEU A 189 18.51 1.40 4.15
C LEU A 189 18.21 2.49 5.19
N THR A 190 19.25 2.99 5.85
CA THR A 190 19.13 4.10 6.82
C THR A 190 18.53 5.34 6.14
N ALA A 191 19.08 5.74 4.99
CA ALA A 191 18.56 6.88 4.24
C ALA A 191 17.11 6.68 3.78
N TYR A 192 16.73 5.46 3.40
CA TYR A 192 15.35 5.12 3.09
C TYR A 192 14.41 5.34 4.30
N ILE A 193 14.80 4.82 5.48
CA ILE A 193 14.01 4.94 6.73
C ILE A 193 13.91 6.41 7.16
N GLU A 194 15.01 7.17 7.11
CA GLU A 194 15.03 8.60 7.46
C GLU A 194 14.11 9.41 6.54
N LYS A 195 14.15 9.16 5.25
CA LYS A 195 13.29 9.82 4.26
C LYS A 195 11.80 9.51 4.52
N ASP A 196 11.48 8.25 4.78
CA ASP A 196 10.10 7.85 5.09
C ASP A 196 9.63 8.45 6.42
N THR A 197 10.46 8.41 7.45
CA THR A 197 10.20 9.05 8.74
C THR A 197 9.94 10.56 8.59
N ALA A 198 10.77 11.26 7.82
CA ALA A 198 10.59 12.69 7.56
C ALA A 198 9.25 12.97 6.85
N ARG A 199 8.82 12.10 5.95
CA ARG A 199 7.54 12.20 5.24
C ARG A 199 6.33 12.01 6.16
N VAL A 200 6.36 11.01 7.06
CA VAL A 200 5.19 10.66 7.87
C VAL A 200 5.11 11.43 9.20
N THR A 201 6.22 11.93 9.71
CA THR A 201 6.27 12.66 11.00
C THR A 201 5.31 13.86 11.06
N PRO A 202 5.21 14.74 10.05
CA PRO A 202 4.23 15.83 10.05
C PRO A 202 2.79 15.33 10.14
N VAL A 203 2.46 14.26 9.41
CA VAL A 203 1.13 13.63 9.42
C VAL A 203 0.78 13.12 10.81
N PHE A 204 1.73 12.46 11.49
CA PHE A 204 1.53 11.93 12.84
C PHE A 204 1.35 13.03 13.88
N LYS A 205 2.06 14.16 13.73
CA LYS A 205 1.89 15.34 14.59
C LYS A 205 0.50 15.95 14.42
N GLU A 206 0.08 16.18 13.19
CA GLU A 206 -1.24 16.73 12.86
C GLU A 206 -2.38 15.83 13.35
N ALA A 207 -2.22 14.51 13.22
CA ALA A 207 -3.17 13.53 13.73
C ALA A 207 -3.15 13.36 15.26
N GLY A 208 -2.24 14.03 15.98
CA GLY A 208 -2.10 13.89 17.44
C GLY A 208 -1.56 12.52 17.89
N TRP A 209 -0.85 11.80 17.02
CA TRP A 209 -0.29 10.49 17.34
C TRP A 209 1.08 10.58 18.01
N LEU A 210 1.81 11.66 17.79
CA LEU A 210 3.06 11.95 18.49
C LEU A 210 2.77 12.89 19.65
N LYS A 211 3.29 12.54 20.83
CA LYS A 211 3.37 13.48 21.95
C LYS A 211 4.47 14.50 21.66
N ASN A 212 4.18 15.77 21.93
CA ASN A 212 5.19 16.84 21.92
C ASN A 212 6.27 16.58 22.97
#